data_33494b50c82073db1fe68252c40e0bcb
#
_entry.id   33494b50c82073db1fe68252c40e0bcb
#
_cell.length_a   1.000
_cell.length_b   1.000
_cell.length_c   1.000
_cell.angle_alpha   90.00
_cell.angle_beta   90.00
_cell.angle_gamma   90.00
#
_symmetry.space_group_name_H-M   'P 1'
#
loop_
_entity.id
_entity.type
_entity.pdbx_description
1 polymer ?
#
loop_
_entity_poly.entity_id
_entity_poly.type
_entity_poly.pdbx_seq_one_letter_code
_entity_poly.pdbx_strand_id
1 'polypeptide(L)'
;MFSEIPDDQLVATYVSESFAEENKYAFKGENFEVVSDSVFKKISDTVTPQGIMAIVEKNAYTLDDIIENVNNNITQKGRSCVVVLDRLQDPGNLGTIVRTGEGAGISGIIMSSGCADIYNPKV
;
A
#
# COMPACT_ATOMS: atom_id res chain seq x y z
N MET A 1 2.55 14.01 -2.24
CA MET A 1 1.91 13.24 -1.15
C MET A 1 1.56 11.83 -1.59
N PHE A 2 1.18 11.58 -2.82
CA PHE A 2 0.95 10.25 -3.40
C PHE A 2 1.96 9.90 -4.50
N SER A 3 3.16 10.43 -4.43
CA SER A 3 4.22 10.21 -5.43
C SER A 3 4.65 8.75 -5.58
N GLU A 4 4.22 7.90 -4.68
CA GLU A 4 4.51 6.46 -4.69
C GLU A 4 3.37 5.62 -5.30
N ILE A 5 2.18 6.24 -5.51
CA ILE A 5 1.03 5.57 -6.14
C ILE A 5 1.09 5.86 -7.63
N PRO A 6 1.16 4.83 -8.50
CA PRO A 6 1.03 5.01 -9.94
C PRO A 6 -0.33 5.65 -10.29
N ASP A 7 -0.34 6.63 -11.19
CA ASP A 7 -1.55 7.39 -11.55
C ASP A 7 -2.67 6.48 -12.10
N ASP A 8 -2.30 5.40 -12.77
CA ASP A 8 -3.22 4.40 -13.34
C ASP A 8 -3.89 3.50 -12.29
N GLN A 9 -3.37 3.48 -11.06
CA GLN A 9 -3.93 2.72 -9.95
C GLN A 9 -4.81 3.57 -9.01
N LEU A 10 -4.75 4.90 -9.12
CA LEU A 10 -5.50 5.79 -8.26
C LEU A 10 -6.96 5.88 -8.72
N VAL A 11 -7.88 5.34 -7.92
CA VAL A 11 -9.33 5.35 -8.21
C VAL A 11 -9.99 6.63 -7.72
N ALA A 12 -9.72 7.05 -6.49
CA ALA A 12 -10.28 8.25 -5.89
C ALA A 12 -9.42 8.78 -4.74
N THR A 13 -9.47 10.09 -4.52
CA THR A 13 -8.84 10.76 -3.37
C THR A 13 -9.90 11.54 -2.61
N TYR A 14 -9.97 11.33 -1.30
CA TYR A 14 -10.84 12.06 -0.39
C TYR A 14 -10.02 12.88 0.60
N VAL A 15 -10.47 14.09 0.87
CA VAL A 15 -9.80 15.04 1.76
C VAL A 15 -10.82 15.60 2.74
N SER A 16 -10.47 15.69 4.03
CA SER A 16 -11.33 16.35 5.01
C SER A 16 -11.33 17.86 4.81
N GLU A 17 -12.43 18.54 5.21
CA GLU A 17 -12.56 20.00 5.09
C GLU A 17 -11.40 20.72 5.80
N SER A 18 -11.08 20.34 7.04
CA SER A 18 -9.99 20.95 7.81
C SER A 18 -8.64 20.77 7.13
N PHE A 19 -8.34 19.58 6.62
CA PHE A 19 -7.08 19.32 5.91
C PHE A 19 -6.98 20.10 4.59
N ALA A 20 -8.08 20.18 3.84
CA ALA A 20 -8.14 20.96 2.59
C ALA A 20 -7.90 22.46 2.83
N GLU A 21 -8.41 23.00 3.94
CA GLU A 21 -8.19 24.40 4.32
C GLU A 21 -6.74 24.68 4.70
N GLU A 22 -6.12 23.79 5.46
CA GLU A 22 -4.71 23.93 5.88
C GLU A 22 -3.74 23.78 4.71
N ASN A 23 -4.10 22.99 3.68
CA ASN A 23 -3.23 22.61 2.57
C ASN A 23 -3.67 23.17 1.21
N LYS A 24 -4.38 24.29 1.16
CA LYS A 24 -4.96 24.91 -0.06
C LYS A 24 -4.01 25.04 -1.25
N TYR A 25 -2.71 25.15 -1.00
CA TYR A 25 -1.70 25.32 -2.04
C TYR A 25 -1.06 24.01 -2.51
N ALA A 26 -1.22 22.93 -1.75
CA ALA A 26 -0.57 21.64 -2.06
C ALA A 26 -1.33 20.84 -3.13
N PHE A 27 -2.62 21.14 -3.34
CA PHE A 27 -3.53 20.35 -4.20
C PHE A 27 -3.91 21.04 -5.51
N LYS A 28 -3.16 22.03 -5.96
CA LYS A 28 -3.44 22.71 -7.24
C LYS A 28 -3.25 21.73 -8.41
N GLY A 29 -4.36 21.33 -9.01
CA GLY A 29 -4.39 20.49 -10.22
C GLY A 29 -4.65 19.01 -9.99
N GLU A 30 -4.82 18.55 -8.76
CA GLU A 30 -5.17 17.15 -8.46
C GLU A 30 -6.69 16.98 -8.34
N ASN A 31 -7.21 15.86 -8.80
CA ASN A 31 -8.62 15.48 -8.62
C ASN A 31 -8.82 14.86 -7.24
N PHE A 32 -9.56 15.55 -6.37
CA PHE A 32 -9.95 15.03 -5.07
C PHE A 32 -11.35 15.52 -4.69
N GLU A 33 -12.02 14.78 -3.83
CA GLU A 33 -13.31 15.16 -3.26
C GLU A 33 -13.14 15.62 -1.82
N VAL A 34 -13.70 16.79 -1.49
CA VAL A 34 -13.72 17.29 -0.11
C VAL A 34 -14.96 16.74 0.59
N VAL A 35 -14.75 16.14 1.74
CA VAL A 35 -15.83 15.63 2.61
C VAL A 35 -15.74 16.29 3.98
N SER A 36 -16.87 16.40 4.69
CA SER A 36 -16.85 16.96 6.05
C SER A 36 -15.98 16.10 6.99
N ASP A 37 -15.39 16.73 8.00
CA ASP A 37 -14.55 16.05 9.00
C ASP A 37 -15.29 14.90 9.68
N SER A 38 -16.60 15.06 9.92
CA SER A 38 -17.43 14.02 10.51
C SER A 38 -17.64 12.81 9.60
N VAL A 39 -17.74 13.01 8.30
CA VAL A 39 -17.79 11.93 7.29
C VAL A 39 -16.43 11.28 7.16
N PHE A 40 -15.38 12.09 7.04
CA PHE A 40 -14.02 11.59 6.92
C PHE A 40 -13.65 10.66 8.08
N LYS A 41 -14.00 11.04 9.32
CA LYS A 41 -13.79 10.21 10.51
C LYS A 41 -14.56 8.88 10.48
N LYS A 42 -15.72 8.83 9.83
CA LYS A 42 -16.52 7.60 9.70
C LYS A 42 -15.98 6.64 8.67
N ILE A 43 -15.43 7.16 7.57
CA ILE A 43 -14.87 6.33 6.49
C ILE A 43 -13.42 5.95 6.74
N SER A 44 -12.72 6.68 7.62
CA SER A 44 -11.35 6.35 8.02
C SER A 44 -11.35 5.27 9.10
N ASP A 45 -10.56 4.22 8.91
CA ASP A 45 -10.40 3.10 9.85
C ASP A 45 -9.32 3.38 10.92
N THR A 46 -8.82 4.61 11.01
CA THR A 46 -7.79 5.02 11.96
C THR A 46 -8.36 5.87 13.09
N VAL A 47 -7.79 5.73 14.30
CA VAL A 47 -8.20 6.50 15.48
C VAL A 47 -7.95 8.00 15.32
N THR A 48 -6.85 8.35 14.67
CA THR A 48 -6.42 9.73 14.35
C THR A 48 -6.15 9.85 12.87
N PRO A 49 -7.19 10.08 12.03
CA PRO A 49 -7.01 10.22 10.59
C PRO A 49 -6.20 11.47 10.25
N GLN A 50 -5.32 11.35 9.26
CA GLN A 50 -4.49 12.47 8.79
C GLN A 50 -5.22 13.47 7.89
N GLY A 51 -6.50 13.24 7.60
CA GLY A 51 -7.32 14.12 6.78
C GLY A 51 -7.23 13.90 5.27
N ILE A 52 -6.47 12.89 4.82
CA ILE A 52 -6.37 12.50 3.41
C ILE A 52 -6.42 10.97 3.29
N MET A 53 -7.13 10.48 2.26
CA MET A 53 -7.30 9.06 1.96
C MET A 53 -7.32 8.84 0.46
N ALA A 54 -6.60 7.83 -0.01
CA ALA A 54 -6.65 7.37 -1.40
C ALA A 54 -7.29 5.99 -1.49
N ILE A 55 -8.14 5.80 -2.49
CA ILE A 55 -8.60 4.49 -2.91
C ILE A 55 -7.78 4.09 -4.13
N VAL A 56 -7.13 2.94 -4.04
CA VAL A 56 -6.28 2.41 -5.11
C VAL A 56 -6.76 1.04 -5.57
N GLU A 57 -6.53 0.73 -6.82
CA GLU A 57 -6.81 -0.58 -7.37
C GLU A 57 -5.81 -1.61 -6.82
N LYS A 58 -6.30 -2.78 -6.42
CA LYS A 58 -5.43 -3.85 -5.90
C LYS A 58 -4.65 -4.49 -7.04
N ASN A 59 -3.34 -4.54 -6.91
CA ASN A 59 -2.51 -5.33 -7.82
C ASN A 59 -2.77 -6.83 -7.64
N ALA A 60 -3.00 -7.50 -8.75
CA ALA A 60 -3.06 -8.97 -8.81
C ALA A 60 -1.75 -9.49 -9.41
N TYR A 61 -0.86 -9.97 -8.55
CA TYR A 61 0.40 -10.57 -8.98
C TYR A 61 0.25 -12.07 -9.18
N THR A 62 0.84 -12.58 -10.25
CA THR A 62 0.95 -14.00 -10.55
C THR A 62 2.32 -14.54 -10.11
N LEU A 63 2.46 -15.86 -10.13
CA LEU A 63 3.77 -16.47 -9.88
C LEU A 63 4.78 -16.10 -10.98
N ASP A 64 4.31 -15.93 -12.21
CA ASP A 64 5.16 -15.55 -13.35
C ASP A 64 5.75 -14.13 -13.15
N ASP A 65 4.98 -13.18 -12.61
CA ASP A 65 5.47 -11.83 -12.26
C ASP A 65 6.60 -11.90 -11.22
N ILE A 66 6.48 -12.79 -10.25
CA ILE A 66 7.55 -12.99 -9.24
C ILE A 66 8.79 -13.59 -9.89
N ILE A 67 8.64 -14.57 -10.79
CA ILE A 67 9.75 -15.18 -11.52
C ILE A 67 10.45 -14.14 -12.39
N GLU A 68 9.70 -13.28 -13.08
CA GLU A 68 10.26 -12.19 -13.86
C GLU A 68 11.08 -11.22 -12.97
N ASN A 69 10.54 -10.81 -11.83
CA ASN A 69 11.25 -9.97 -10.86
C ASN A 69 12.52 -10.63 -10.34
N VAL A 70 12.51 -11.94 -10.09
CA VAL A 70 13.68 -12.72 -9.70
C VAL A 70 14.77 -12.63 -10.77
N ASN A 71 14.41 -12.88 -12.04
CA ASN A 71 15.36 -12.86 -13.16
C ASN A 71 15.93 -11.46 -13.37
N ASN A 72 15.10 -10.43 -13.30
CA ASN A 72 15.51 -9.04 -13.41
C ASN A 72 16.51 -8.65 -12.29
N ASN A 73 16.23 -9.03 -11.05
CA ASN A 73 17.13 -8.77 -9.92
C ASN A 73 18.45 -9.53 -10.03
N ILE A 74 18.45 -10.78 -10.49
CA ILE A 74 19.67 -11.55 -10.75
C ILE A 74 20.51 -10.83 -11.81
N THR A 75 19.88 -10.37 -12.91
CA THR A 75 20.58 -9.69 -13.99
C THR A 75 21.18 -8.37 -13.55
N GLN A 76 20.44 -7.57 -12.78
CA GLN A 76 20.82 -6.21 -12.39
C GLN A 76 21.72 -6.16 -11.14
N LYS A 77 21.47 -7.04 -10.17
CA LYS A 77 22.09 -6.99 -8.83
C LYS A 77 22.92 -8.24 -8.51
N GLY A 78 22.94 -9.24 -9.41
CA GLY A 78 23.66 -10.50 -9.22
C GLY A 78 23.05 -11.43 -8.15
N ARG A 79 21.92 -11.04 -7.56
CA ARG A 79 21.24 -11.82 -6.51
C ARG A 79 19.75 -11.52 -6.49
N SER A 80 18.97 -12.49 -6.01
CA SER A 80 17.54 -12.37 -5.78
C SER A 80 17.15 -13.13 -4.51
N CYS A 81 16.09 -12.70 -3.84
CA CYS A 81 15.54 -13.36 -2.68
C CYS A 81 14.01 -13.31 -2.77
N VAL A 82 13.36 -14.44 -2.53
CA VAL A 82 11.91 -14.54 -2.38
C VAL A 82 11.61 -15.09 -1.00
N VAL A 83 10.64 -14.51 -0.32
CA VAL A 83 10.16 -14.98 0.98
C VAL A 83 8.90 -15.82 0.77
N VAL A 84 8.85 -17.00 1.39
CA VAL A 84 7.67 -17.85 1.37
C VAL A 84 7.08 -17.94 2.78
N LEU A 85 5.81 -17.59 2.92
CA LEU A 85 5.10 -17.60 4.19
C LEU A 85 4.00 -18.67 4.15
N ASP A 86 4.07 -19.61 5.09
CA ASP A 86 3.03 -20.62 5.25
C ASP A 86 2.29 -20.43 6.57
N ARG A 87 0.98 -20.18 6.47
CA ARG A 87 0.04 -20.03 7.61
C ARG A 87 0.48 -19.00 8.67
N LEU A 88 1.08 -17.92 8.25
CA LEU A 88 1.37 -16.79 9.13
C LEU A 88 0.08 -16.00 9.42
N GLN A 89 -0.48 -16.17 10.62
CA GLN A 89 -1.80 -15.63 10.98
C GLN A 89 -1.75 -14.27 11.69
N ASP A 90 -0.61 -13.88 12.23
CA ASP A 90 -0.46 -12.60 12.94
C ASP A 90 -0.23 -11.45 11.95
N PRO A 91 -1.15 -10.46 11.86
CA PRO A 91 -1.03 -9.35 10.92
C PRO A 91 0.14 -8.41 11.25
N GLY A 92 0.49 -8.24 12.53
CA GLY A 92 1.63 -7.40 12.92
C GLY A 92 2.96 -7.99 12.47
N ASN A 93 3.12 -9.32 12.58
CA ASN A 93 4.29 -10.03 12.09
C ASN A 93 4.34 -9.99 10.55
N LEU A 94 3.20 -10.15 9.89
CA LEU A 94 3.12 -10.05 8.43
C LEU A 94 3.59 -8.67 7.96
N GLY A 95 3.05 -7.59 8.53
CA GLY A 95 3.46 -6.23 8.19
C GLY A 95 4.95 -5.96 8.45
N THR A 96 5.50 -6.52 9.52
CA THR A 96 6.94 -6.41 9.82
C THR A 96 7.78 -7.10 8.75
N ILE A 97 7.38 -8.31 8.32
CA ILE A 97 8.10 -9.05 7.28
C ILE A 97 8.04 -8.32 5.94
N VAL A 98 6.86 -7.80 5.57
CA VAL A 98 6.69 -7.05 4.31
C VAL A 98 7.60 -5.81 4.28
N ARG A 99 7.55 -4.97 5.32
CA ARG A 99 8.40 -3.76 5.41
C ARG A 99 9.89 -4.08 5.44
N THR A 100 10.28 -5.11 6.19
CA THR A 100 11.70 -5.54 6.25
C THR A 100 12.14 -6.11 4.91
N GLY A 101 11.29 -6.89 4.25
CA GLY A 101 11.55 -7.47 2.95
C GLY A 101 11.75 -6.40 1.87
N GLU A 102 10.89 -5.40 1.84
CA GLU A 102 11.01 -4.24 0.95
C GLU A 102 12.35 -3.50 1.18
N GLY A 103 12.66 -3.16 2.43
CA GLY A 103 13.93 -2.52 2.78
C GLY A 103 15.17 -3.36 2.44
N ALA A 104 15.06 -4.68 2.46
CA ALA A 104 16.12 -5.61 2.05
C ALA A 104 16.19 -5.83 0.53
N GLY A 105 15.22 -5.33 -0.22
CA GLY A 105 15.14 -5.44 -1.69
C GLY A 105 14.85 -6.86 -2.16
N ILE A 106 13.96 -7.59 -1.47
CA ILE A 106 13.50 -8.91 -1.93
C ILE A 106 12.72 -8.77 -3.24
N SER A 107 12.67 -9.86 -4.01
CA SER A 107 12.00 -9.87 -5.33
C SER A 107 10.51 -10.17 -5.24
N GLY A 108 10.04 -10.70 -4.11
CA GLY A 108 8.62 -10.98 -3.89
C GLY A 108 8.37 -11.78 -2.61
N ILE A 109 7.09 -11.86 -2.25
CA ILE A 109 6.60 -12.67 -1.13
C ILE A 109 5.50 -13.59 -1.67
N ILE A 110 5.64 -14.88 -1.42
CA ILE A 110 4.63 -15.90 -1.73
C ILE A 110 3.95 -16.30 -0.42
N MET A 111 2.62 -16.23 -0.39
CA MET A 111 1.84 -16.51 0.81
C MET A 111 0.85 -17.64 0.55
N SER A 112 0.77 -18.62 1.49
CA SER A 112 -0.29 -19.62 1.45
C SER A 112 -1.65 -19.00 1.84
N SER A 113 -2.75 -19.64 1.42
CA SER A 113 -4.11 -19.22 1.74
C SER A 113 -4.44 -19.19 3.24
N GLY A 114 -3.60 -19.77 4.08
CA GLY A 114 -3.74 -19.74 5.54
C GLY A 114 -3.06 -18.56 6.22
N CYS A 115 -2.44 -17.65 5.47
CA CYS A 115 -1.85 -16.42 6.02
C CYS A 115 -2.92 -15.36 6.32
N ALA A 116 -2.58 -14.39 7.18
CA ALA A 116 -3.36 -13.18 7.38
C ALA A 116 -3.52 -12.43 6.04
N ASP A 117 -4.64 -11.72 5.89
CA ASP A 117 -4.86 -10.88 4.71
C ASP A 117 -3.87 -9.69 4.75
N ILE A 118 -3.06 -9.56 3.69
CA ILE A 118 -2.08 -8.48 3.54
C ILE A 118 -2.72 -7.08 3.51
N TYR A 119 -4.00 -7.01 3.14
CA TYR A 119 -4.79 -5.77 3.13
C TYR A 119 -5.54 -5.52 4.44
N ASN A 120 -5.31 -6.34 5.46
CA ASN A 120 -5.87 -6.08 6.78
C ASN A 120 -5.29 -4.77 7.35
N PRO A 121 -6.12 -3.84 7.88
CA PRO A 121 -5.65 -2.56 8.44
C PRO A 121 -4.60 -2.68 9.56
N LYS A 122 -4.43 -3.89 10.13
CA LYS A 122 -3.43 -4.17 11.17
C LYS A 122 -2.08 -4.66 10.62
N VAL A 123 -1.94 -4.87 9.30
CA VAL A 123 -0.70 -5.16 8.58
C VAL A 123 0.00 -3.85 8.26
#